data_99ed07d3bff222ba546ae4a636721652
#
_entry.id   99ed07d3bff222ba546ae4a636721652
#
_cell.length_a   1.000
_cell.length_b   1.000
_cell.length_c   1.000
_cell.angle_alpha   90.00
_cell.angle_beta   90.00
_cell.angle_gamma   90.00
#
_symmetry.space_group_name_H-M   'P 1'
#
loop_
_entity.id
_entity.type
_entity.pdbx_description
1 polymer ?
#
loop_
_entity_poly.entity_id
_entity_poly.type
_entity_poly.pdbx_seq_one_letter_code
_entity_poly.pdbx_strand_id
1 'polypeptide(L)'
;MARGLVSLVAAVALCAGCAATNPAPPASVTSTPTASGTPVSSMAPVPAPTGTLRAKESFLTVGVADALPGGVYQPEAPNGGTDDYRCFLADPKLVSAAFVTGVQFLPGNPAVVHHSILFRVEPSQVKAALAKDAADPRPGWECFGGPALPSTSKNPLDGLDAAPWLAGWAPGGKENVFGAGFGVPMPAGSQIVIQMHYNLRAATNGRPQDDTHVRLRVSADPSLAPLSTMLLPAPVELPCPAGVSGPLCDRNAAVADVVRRFGEGSGRTVAGLQLLCGGDFVAPKSGVTQSCVRYVRAPVTIRAAAGHMHLLGSKIRIVANAGTSRERLVLDIPVWDFDNQSAVPLATPVPLKAGDTVTVTCTHDATLRDKLPALKGLPPRYVVWGEGTTDEMCLGILITS
;
A
#
# COMPACT_ATOMS: atom_id res chain seq x y z
N MET A 1 13.14 -21.67 -59.00
CA MET A 1 12.66 -22.84 -59.77
C MET A 1 11.72 -23.64 -58.91
N ALA A 2 10.49 -23.82 -59.50
CA ALA A 2 9.45 -24.82 -59.23
C ALA A 2 8.94 -24.99 -57.79
N ARG A 3 7.77 -24.53 -57.42
CA ARG A 3 6.37 -24.89 -57.73
C ARG A 3 6.02 -26.33 -57.32
N GLY A 4 5.01 -26.42 -56.43
CA GLY A 4 4.26 -27.65 -56.12
C GLY A 4 3.02 -27.31 -55.28
N LEU A 5 1.90 -26.99 -55.94
CA LEU A 5 0.53 -27.01 -55.43
C LEU A 5 -0.05 -28.42 -55.57
N VAL A 6 -0.86 -28.90 -54.64
CA VAL A 6 -1.99 -29.85 -54.83
C VAL A 6 -2.94 -29.66 -53.65
N SER A 7 -4.05 -29.21 -53.76
CA SER A 7 -5.48 -29.34 -54.08
C SER A 7 -6.21 -30.47 -53.33
N LEU A 8 -7.24 -30.00 -52.57
CA LEU A 8 -8.64 -30.46 -52.42
C LEU A 8 -8.99 -31.96 -52.45
N VAL A 9 -9.85 -32.39 -51.52
CA VAL A 9 -11.15 -33.01 -51.82
C VAL A 9 -12.09 -32.91 -50.61
N ALA A 10 -13.30 -32.43 -50.83
CA ALA A 10 -14.46 -32.41 -49.95
C ALA A 10 -15.22 -33.73 -49.98
N ALA A 11 -15.85 -34.11 -48.87
CA ALA A 11 -16.91 -35.12 -48.89
C ALA A 11 -18.09 -34.67 -48.03
N VAL A 12 -19.21 -34.46 -48.72
CA VAL A 12 -20.55 -34.25 -48.18
C VAL A 12 -21.21 -35.59 -48.01
N ALA A 13 -21.83 -35.81 -46.84
CA ALA A 13 -22.81 -36.91 -46.66
C ALA A 13 -24.07 -36.34 -46.00
N LEU A 14 -25.17 -36.33 -46.77
CA LEU A 14 -26.53 -36.18 -46.33
C LEU A 14 -27.01 -37.53 -45.75
N CYS A 15 -27.76 -37.48 -44.67
CA CYS A 15 -28.79 -38.48 -44.38
C CYS A 15 -30.02 -37.82 -43.72
N ALA A 16 -31.16 -38.22 -44.30
CA ALA A 16 -32.50 -37.69 -44.07
C ALA A 16 -33.19 -38.22 -42.83
N GLY A 17 -34.03 -37.39 -42.26
CA GLY A 17 -35.41 -37.58 -41.91
C GLY A 17 -35.81 -38.56 -40.77
N CYS A 18 -36.36 -37.97 -39.71
CA CYS A 18 -37.58 -38.55 -39.04
C CYS A 18 -38.35 -37.40 -38.39
N ALA A 19 -39.59 -37.27 -38.81
CA ALA A 19 -40.57 -36.34 -38.25
C ALA A 19 -41.08 -36.86 -36.88
N ALA A 20 -41.21 -35.97 -35.91
CA ALA A 20 -41.97 -36.19 -34.71
C ALA A 20 -42.72 -34.91 -34.33
N THR A 21 -43.96 -35.08 -34.08
CA THR A 21 -45.10 -34.21 -33.83
C THR A 21 -44.88 -33.18 -32.71
N ASN A 22 -45.27 -31.94 -32.99
CA ASN A 22 -45.39 -30.86 -32.02
C ASN A 22 -46.59 -31.01 -31.10
N PRO A 23 -46.49 -30.85 -29.81
CA PRO A 23 -47.60 -30.45 -28.96
C PRO A 23 -47.74 -28.92 -28.88
N ALA A 24 -48.99 -28.47 -28.78
CA ALA A 24 -49.40 -27.07 -28.76
C ALA A 24 -48.80 -26.23 -27.61
N PRO A 25 -48.63 -24.91 -27.76
CA PRO A 25 -48.09 -24.07 -26.69
C PRO A 25 -49.15 -23.81 -25.61
N PRO A 26 -48.74 -23.77 -24.33
CA PRO A 26 -49.60 -23.30 -23.25
C PRO A 26 -49.72 -21.77 -23.27
N ALA A 27 -50.88 -21.32 -22.80
CA ALA A 27 -51.34 -19.93 -22.80
C ALA A 27 -50.37 -18.91 -22.19
N SER A 28 -50.23 -17.76 -22.81
CA SER A 28 -49.50 -16.58 -22.37
C SER A 28 -50.10 -16.07 -21.05
N VAL A 29 -49.34 -16.17 -19.98
CA VAL A 29 -49.58 -15.41 -18.74
C VAL A 29 -48.85 -14.09 -18.86
N THR A 30 -49.61 -13.00 -18.98
CA THR A 30 -49.11 -11.66 -18.95
C THR A 30 -48.63 -11.33 -17.55
N SER A 31 -47.31 -11.44 -17.32
CA SER A 31 -46.69 -10.93 -16.09
C SER A 31 -46.31 -9.47 -16.30
N THR A 32 -46.98 -8.61 -15.57
CA THR A 32 -46.60 -7.19 -15.38
C THR A 32 -45.18 -7.15 -14.82
N PRO A 33 -44.25 -6.33 -15.36
CA PRO A 33 -42.93 -6.17 -14.77
C PRO A 33 -43.07 -5.37 -13.50
N THR A 34 -43.00 -6.08 -12.36
CA THR A 34 -42.70 -5.42 -11.06
C THR A 34 -41.25 -4.94 -11.14
N ALA A 35 -41.03 -3.65 -11.14
CA ALA A 35 -39.72 -3.05 -10.99
C ALA A 35 -39.12 -3.49 -9.64
N SER A 36 -38.29 -4.52 -9.66
CA SER A 36 -37.42 -4.85 -8.54
C SER A 36 -36.35 -3.77 -8.47
N GLY A 37 -36.59 -2.75 -7.66
CA GLY A 37 -35.54 -1.87 -7.22
C GLY A 37 -34.46 -2.71 -6.54
N THR A 38 -33.28 -2.76 -7.14
CA THR A 38 -32.08 -3.23 -6.47
C THR A 38 -31.96 -2.52 -5.14
N PRO A 39 -31.80 -3.23 -4.01
CA PRO A 39 -31.56 -2.55 -2.74
C PRO A 39 -30.24 -1.78 -2.89
N VAL A 40 -30.33 -0.46 -2.75
CA VAL A 40 -29.16 0.39 -2.51
C VAL A 40 -28.51 -0.21 -1.28
N SER A 41 -27.29 -0.74 -1.46
CA SER A 41 -26.49 -1.29 -0.35
C SER A 41 -26.39 -0.18 0.69
N SER A 42 -27.03 -0.37 1.84
CA SER A 42 -26.93 0.58 2.93
C SER A 42 -25.47 0.60 3.35
N MET A 43 -24.76 1.70 3.08
CA MET A 43 -23.42 1.92 3.59
C MET A 43 -23.40 1.59 5.09
N ALA A 44 -22.42 0.80 5.51
CA ALA A 44 -22.20 0.57 6.93
C ALA A 44 -22.08 1.91 7.64
N PRO A 45 -22.65 2.07 8.85
CA PRO A 45 -22.59 3.35 9.55
C PRO A 45 -21.15 3.79 9.75
N VAL A 46 -20.84 5.01 9.33
CA VAL A 46 -19.49 5.60 9.48
C VAL A 46 -19.08 5.52 10.94
N PRO A 47 -17.96 4.86 11.30
CA PRO A 47 -17.52 4.74 12.69
C PRO A 47 -17.39 6.11 13.33
N ALA A 48 -17.88 6.24 14.56
CA ALA A 48 -17.73 7.48 15.33
C ALA A 48 -16.24 7.78 15.57
N PRO A 49 -15.85 9.08 15.67
CA PRO A 49 -14.50 9.45 16.09
C PRO A 49 -14.20 8.91 17.49
N THR A 50 -12.94 8.54 17.74
CA THR A 50 -12.50 7.97 19.03
C THR A 50 -12.43 8.98 20.19
N GLY A 51 -12.87 10.21 19.98
CA GLY A 51 -12.90 11.24 21.03
C GLY A 51 -13.40 12.57 20.52
N THR A 52 -13.63 13.50 21.45
CA THR A 52 -14.01 14.88 21.16
C THR A 52 -12.87 15.64 20.48
N LEU A 53 -13.21 16.61 19.65
CA LEU A 53 -12.25 17.55 19.11
C LEU A 53 -11.62 18.39 20.23
N ARG A 54 -10.32 18.64 20.14
CA ARG A 54 -9.63 19.60 21.00
C ARG A 54 -9.99 21.02 20.60
N ALA A 55 -9.68 21.99 21.45
CA ALA A 55 -9.84 23.38 21.12
C ALA A 55 -9.10 23.71 19.79
N LYS A 56 -9.75 24.49 18.93
CA LYS A 56 -9.27 24.86 17.57
C LYS A 56 -9.14 23.70 16.58
N GLU A 57 -9.62 22.51 16.89
CA GLU A 57 -9.73 21.41 15.93
C GLU A 57 -11.08 21.41 15.22
N SER A 58 -11.07 20.95 13.99
CA SER A 58 -12.27 20.66 13.20
C SER A 58 -12.06 19.35 12.42
N PHE A 59 -13.15 18.73 11.96
CA PHE A 59 -13.07 17.64 11.00
C PHE A 59 -13.09 18.16 9.57
N LEU A 60 -12.26 17.53 8.74
CA LEU A 60 -12.25 17.67 7.30
C LEU A 60 -12.28 16.28 6.69
N THR A 61 -13.08 16.05 5.67
CA THR A 61 -13.15 14.76 4.98
C THR A 61 -12.69 14.94 3.55
N VAL A 62 -11.86 14.02 3.10
CA VAL A 62 -11.46 13.82 1.70
C VAL A 62 -11.67 12.37 1.32
N GLY A 63 -11.85 12.08 0.05
CA GLY A 63 -12.11 10.71 -0.37
C GLY A 63 -11.62 10.39 -1.77
N VAL A 64 -11.59 9.10 -2.09
CA VAL A 64 -11.37 8.62 -3.45
C VAL A 64 -12.41 9.21 -4.41
N ALA A 65 -13.66 9.32 -3.93
CA ALA A 65 -14.77 9.91 -4.67
C ALA A 65 -14.53 11.34 -5.14
N ASP A 66 -13.77 12.15 -4.36
CA ASP A 66 -13.49 13.56 -4.70
C ASP A 66 -12.63 13.70 -5.97
N ALA A 67 -11.86 12.66 -6.29
CA ALA A 67 -11.02 12.59 -7.48
C ALA A 67 -11.74 11.97 -8.70
N LEU A 68 -13.02 11.57 -8.56
CA LEU A 68 -13.70 10.75 -9.56
C LEU A 68 -15.01 11.38 -10.04
N PRO A 69 -15.22 11.53 -11.34
CA PRO A 69 -16.48 12.04 -11.89
C PRO A 69 -17.72 11.22 -11.51
N GLY A 70 -17.54 9.92 -11.21
CA GLY A 70 -18.62 8.99 -10.85
C GLY A 70 -18.74 8.71 -9.35
N GLY A 71 -17.88 9.28 -8.51
CA GLY A 71 -17.91 9.10 -7.05
C GLY A 71 -17.46 7.74 -6.53
N VAL A 72 -17.15 6.76 -7.38
CA VAL A 72 -16.68 5.43 -6.99
C VAL A 72 -15.56 4.95 -7.91
N TYR A 73 -14.59 4.24 -7.36
CA TYR A 73 -13.54 3.58 -8.11
C TYR A 73 -13.86 2.10 -8.30
N GLN A 74 -13.48 1.55 -9.47
CA GLN A 74 -13.57 0.11 -9.75
C GLN A 74 -12.15 -0.44 -9.86
N PRO A 75 -11.62 -1.09 -8.80
CA PRO A 75 -10.28 -1.67 -8.84
C PRO A 75 -10.16 -2.77 -9.91
N GLU A 76 -9.02 -2.78 -10.59
CA GLU A 76 -8.67 -3.76 -11.61
C GLU A 76 -7.24 -4.24 -11.36
N ALA A 77 -6.97 -5.54 -11.50
CA ALA A 77 -5.62 -6.09 -11.40
C ALA A 77 -4.94 -6.03 -12.79
N PRO A 78 -4.22 -4.94 -13.13
CA PRO A 78 -3.83 -4.68 -14.52
C PRO A 78 -2.79 -5.65 -15.07
N ASN A 79 -2.02 -6.30 -14.20
CA ASN A 79 -0.86 -7.11 -14.59
C ASN A 79 -1.11 -8.62 -14.44
N GLY A 80 -2.36 -9.07 -14.50
CA GLY A 80 -2.74 -10.48 -14.35
C GLY A 80 -2.54 -11.03 -12.94
N GLY A 81 -2.29 -10.13 -11.96
CA GLY A 81 -2.22 -10.43 -10.54
C GLY A 81 -3.56 -10.26 -9.83
N THR A 82 -3.50 -9.91 -8.57
CA THR A 82 -4.68 -9.65 -7.73
C THR A 82 -4.65 -8.25 -7.11
N ASP A 83 -3.61 -7.47 -7.38
CA ASP A 83 -3.36 -6.21 -6.72
C ASP A 83 -3.56 -5.03 -7.68
N ASP A 84 -4.20 -3.98 -7.22
CA ASP A 84 -4.29 -2.68 -7.90
C ASP A 84 -3.77 -1.59 -6.97
N TYR A 85 -2.80 -0.81 -7.45
CA TYR A 85 -2.23 0.32 -6.73
C TYR A 85 -2.59 1.62 -7.43
N ARG A 86 -3.31 2.48 -6.74
CA ARG A 86 -3.77 3.76 -7.29
C ARG A 86 -3.55 4.91 -6.32
N CYS A 87 -3.10 6.02 -6.86
CA CYS A 87 -3.00 7.30 -6.19
C CYS A 87 -4.13 8.22 -6.68
N PHE A 88 -4.89 8.77 -5.75
CA PHE A 88 -5.97 9.74 -6.02
C PHE A 88 -5.60 11.07 -5.40
N LEU A 89 -5.71 12.15 -6.17
CA LEU A 89 -5.45 13.50 -5.67
C LEU A 89 -6.73 14.10 -5.12
N ALA A 90 -6.75 14.39 -3.83
CA ALA A 90 -7.85 15.04 -3.14
C ALA A 90 -7.45 16.45 -2.66
N ASP A 91 -8.32 17.44 -2.86
CA ASP A 91 -8.08 18.81 -2.44
C ASP A 91 -8.86 19.13 -1.15
N PRO A 92 -8.18 19.24 0.00
CA PRO A 92 -8.81 19.60 1.26
C PRO A 92 -9.24 21.08 1.35
N LYS A 93 -9.04 21.89 0.30
CA LYS A 93 -9.41 23.31 0.21
C LYS A 93 -8.77 24.18 1.31
N LEU A 94 -7.53 23.89 1.69
CA LEU A 94 -6.82 24.65 2.71
C LEU A 94 -6.40 26.02 2.18
N VAL A 95 -7.12 27.07 2.58
CA VAL A 95 -6.82 28.47 2.23
C VAL A 95 -5.77 29.11 3.14
N SER A 96 -5.49 28.49 4.29
CA SER A 96 -4.45 28.89 5.25
C SER A 96 -3.68 27.66 5.72
N ALA A 97 -2.48 27.88 6.26
CA ALA A 97 -1.71 26.81 6.86
C ALA A 97 -2.46 26.17 8.04
N ALA A 98 -2.38 24.87 8.17
CA ALA A 98 -3.00 24.08 9.22
C ALA A 98 -2.08 22.93 9.64
N PHE A 99 -2.48 22.21 10.67
CA PHE A 99 -1.87 20.96 11.10
C PHE A 99 -2.91 19.84 11.06
N VAL A 100 -2.51 18.67 10.56
CA VAL A 100 -3.27 17.43 10.77
C VAL A 100 -2.90 16.90 12.14
N THR A 101 -3.89 16.74 13.02
CA THR A 101 -3.72 16.28 14.41
C THR A 101 -4.31 14.89 14.65
N GLY A 102 -4.93 14.30 13.64
CA GLY A 102 -5.42 12.94 13.65
C GLY A 102 -6.01 12.53 12.31
N VAL A 103 -6.06 11.21 12.08
CA VAL A 103 -6.51 10.62 10.81
C VAL A 103 -7.35 9.38 11.09
N GLN A 104 -8.48 9.27 10.43
CA GLN A 104 -9.31 8.07 10.41
C GLN A 104 -9.63 7.68 8.97
N PHE A 105 -9.27 6.47 8.59
CA PHE A 105 -9.69 5.86 7.34
C PHE A 105 -11.07 5.22 7.49
N LEU A 106 -11.87 5.35 6.46
CA LEU A 106 -13.25 4.85 6.37
C LEU A 106 -13.35 4.08 5.04
N PRO A 107 -12.91 2.79 5.02
CA PRO A 107 -12.92 2.00 3.79
C PRO A 107 -14.35 1.83 3.29
N GLY A 108 -14.57 2.18 2.01
CA GLY A 108 -15.86 2.00 1.36
C GLY A 108 -16.15 0.53 1.08
N ASN A 109 -15.11 -0.23 0.70
CA ASN A 109 -15.21 -1.66 0.46
C ASN A 109 -14.13 -2.46 1.19
N PRO A 110 -14.36 -2.85 2.45
CA PRO A 110 -13.37 -3.59 3.25
C PRO A 110 -12.95 -4.95 2.67
N ALA A 111 -13.73 -5.50 1.73
CA ALA A 111 -13.39 -6.79 1.11
C ALA A 111 -12.23 -6.67 0.12
N VAL A 112 -11.95 -5.49 -0.42
CA VAL A 112 -10.92 -5.27 -1.42
C VAL A 112 -9.91 -4.20 -1.03
N VAL A 113 -10.24 -3.27 -0.12
CA VAL A 113 -9.30 -2.28 0.40
C VAL A 113 -8.34 -2.96 1.35
N HIS A 114 -7.07 -3.11 0.92
CA HIS A 114 -6.05 -3.84 1.64
C HIS A 114 -5.24 -2.94 2.58
N HIS A 115 -4.71 -1.82 2.08
CA HIS A 115 -4.13 -0.74 2.89
C HIS A 115 -4.14 0.58 2.13
N SER A 116 -3.89 1.65 2.85
CA SER A 116 -3.82 3.00 2.28
C SER A 116 -2.75 3.83 2.97
N ILE A 117 -2.10 4.70 2.20
CA ILE A 117 -1.15 5.68 2.70
C ILE A 117 -1.61 7.07 2.23
N LEU A 118 -1.60 8.01 3.15
CA LEU A 118 -1.84 9.43 2.85
C LEU A 118 -0.51 10.17 2.71
N PHE A 119 -0.35 10.86 1.60
CA PHE A 119 0.79 11.74 1.37
C PHE A 119 0.37 13.19 1.29
N ARG A 120 1.12 14.05 1.95
CA ARG A 120 1.04 15.49 1.72
C ARG A 120 1.64 15.83 0.36
N VAL A 121 0.91 16.60 -0.42
CA VAL A 121 1.37 17.19 -1.69
C VAL A 121 1.61 18.67 -1.44
N GLU A 122 2.87 19.08 -1.52
CA GLU A 122 3.23 20.49 -1.39
C GLU A 122 2.59 21.33 -2.51
N PRO A 123 2.23 22.59 -2.28
CA PRO A 123 1.62 23.45 -3.31
C PRO A 123 2.42 23.47 -4.63
N SER A 124 3.75 23.40 -4.55
CA SER A 124 4.64 23.34 -5.71
C SER A 124 4.55 22.05 -6.52
N GLN A 125 4.04 20.96 -5.93
CA GLN A 125 3.90 19.65 -6.56
C GLN A 125 2.49 19.39 -7.13
N VAL A 126 1.50 20.20 -6.80
CA VAL A 126 0.09 20.01 -7.22
C VAL A 126 -0.02 19.93 -8.75
N LYS A 127 0.69 20.82 -9.48
CA LYS A 127 0.70 20.78 -10.95
C LYS A 127 1.22 19.44 -11.50
N ALA A 128 2.25 18.89 -10.87
CA ALA A 128 2.81 17.59 -11.28
C ALA A 128 1.85 16.43 -10.97
N ALA A 129 1.14 16.48 -9.85
CA ALA A 129 0.13 15.50 -9.49
C ALA A 129 -1.04 15.52 -10.47
N LEU A 130 -1.60 16.69 -10.79
CA LEU A 130 -2.65 16.85 -11.81
C LEU A 130 -2.21 16.35 -13.19
N ALA A 131 -0.94 16.59 -13.57
CA ALA A 131 -0.43 16.11 -14.84
C ALA A 131 -0.30 14.58 -14.89
N LYS A 132 0.03 13.93 -13.76
CA LYS A 132 0.05 12.47 -13.66
C LYS A 132 -1.34 11.86 -13.78
N ASP A 133 -2.30 12.42 -13.07
CA ASP A 133 -3.70 11.99 -13.12
C ASP A 133 -4.25 12.09 -14.55
N ALA A 134 -4.03 13.23 -15.20
CA ALA A 134 -4.48 13.45 -16.58
C ALA A 134 -3.78 12.56 -17.62
N ALA A 135 -2.58 12.04 -17.33
CA ALA A 135 -1.81 11.19 -18.24
C ALA A 135 -2.17 9.70 -18.14
N ASP A 136 -2.76 9.27 -17.04
CA ASP A 136 -3.18 7.87 -16.85
C ASP A 136 -4.58 7.68 -17.48
N PRO A 137 -4.81 6.60 -18.24
CA PRO A 137 -6.12 6.34 -18.85
C PRO A 137 -7.20 5.92 -17.86
N ARG A 138 -6.81 5.49 -16.67
CA ARG A 138 -7.72 5.16 -15.55
C ARG A 138 -7.73 6.31 -14.53
N PRO A 139 -8.80 6.49 -13.76
CA PRO A 139 -8.86 7.50 -12.70
C PRO A 139 -7.69 7.40 -11.70
N GLY A 140 -7.12 8.52 -11.32
CA GLY A 140 -5.88 8.56 -10.55
C GLY A 140 -4.68 8.10 -11.40
N TRP A 141 -3.59 7.69 -10.76
CA TRP A 141 -2.42 7.14 -11.46
C TRP A 141 -1.82 5.95 -10.70
N GLU A 142 -1.12 5.08 -11.41
CA GLU A 142 -0.39 3.98 -10.80
C GLU A 142 0.78 4.50 -9.96
N CYS A 143 0.92 4.00 -8.75
CA CYS A 143 1.95 4.44 -7.80
C CYS A 143 2.34 3.32 -6.84
N PHE A 144 3.63 3.19 -6.55
CA PHE A 144 4.19 2.17 -5.66
C PHE A 144 5.14 2.83 -4.65
N GLY A 145 5.04 2.46 -3.37
CA GLY A 145 5.93 2.92 -2.30
C GLY A 145 5.88 4.41 -1.99
N GLY A 146 5.25 5.21 -2.85
CA GLY A 146 5.12 6.65 -2.71
C GLY A 146 4.20 7.25 -3.77
N PRO A 147 3.93 8.56 -3.74
CA PRO A 147 2.98 9.22 -4.64
C PRO A 147 3.53 9.38 -6.07
N ALA A 148 4.73 8.90 -6.35
CA ALA A 148 5.42 9.01 -7.63
C ALA A 148 5.55 10.47 -8.15
N LEU A 149 5.58 11.44 -7.24
CA LEU A 149 5.80 12.85 -7.56
C LEU A 149 7.29 13.22 -7.54
N PRO A 150 7.71 14.25 -8.28
CA PRO A 150 9.08 14.75 -8.21
C PRO A 150 9.48 15.10 -6.78
N SER A 151 10.69 14.73 -6.37
CA SER A 151 11.21 15.13 -5.06
C SER A 151 11.37 16.64 -4.98
N THR A 152 11.04 17.22 -3.84
CA THR A 152 11.32 18.63 -3.53
C THR A 152 12.75 18.83 -3.03
N SER A 153 13.46 17.75 -2.71
CA SER A 153 14.87 17.77 -2.26
C SER A 153 15.81 17.16 -3.28
N LYS A 154 17.05 17.68 -3.32
CA LYS A 154 18.16 17.14 -4.11
C LYS A 154 18.82 15.92 -3.45
N ASN A 155 18.64 15.73 -2.14
CA ASN A 155 19.20 14.62 -1.41
C ASN A 155 18.14 13.49 -1.27
N PRO A 156 18.37 12.30 -1.85
CA PRO A 156 17.40 11.19 -1.78
C PRO A 156 17.06 10.74 -0.36
N LEU A 157 17.97 10.92 0.59
CA LEU A 157 17.76 10.53 1.99
C LEU A 157 16.74 11.43 2.70
N ASP A 158 16.49 12.65 2.22
CA ASP A 158 15.50 13.54 2.83
C ASP A 158 14.08 12.94 2.71
N GLY A 159 13.80 12.23 1.61
CA GLY A 159 12.53 11.48 1.45
C GLY A 159 12.35 10.33 2.43
N LEU A 160 13.42 9.86 3.06
CA LEU A 160 13.36 8.85 4.12
C LEU A 160 13.32 9.49 5.52
N ASP A 161 14.04 10.59 5.73
CA ASP A 161 14.15 11.24 7.05
C ASP A 161 12.94 12.13 7.36
N ALA A 162 12.27 12.64 6.33
CA ALA A 162 11.06 13.45 6.44
C ALA A 162 10.10 13.10 5.28
N ALA A 163 9.65 11.85 5.27
CA ALA A 163 8.69 11.39 4.27
C ALA A 163 7.40 12.21 4.32
N PRO A 164 6.79 12.54 3.18
CA PRO A 164 5.57 13.34 3.13
C PRO A 164 4.32 12.57 3.59
N TRP A 165 4.48 11.58 4.44
CA TRP A 165 3.40 10.74 4.98
C TRP A 165 2.62 11.51 6.02
N LEU A 166 1.30 11.59 5.85
CA LEU A 166 0.37 12.06 6.87
C LEU A 166 -0.07 10.93 7.77
N ALA A 167 -0.36 9.77 7.19
CA ALA A 167 -0.75 8.55 7.90
C ALA A 167 -0.71 7.33 6.98
N GLY A 168 -0.70 6.13 7.60
CA GLY A 168 -1.00 4.86 6.95
C GLY A 168 -2.15 4.16 7.65
N TRP A 169 -2.84 3.29 6.93
CA TRP A 169 -3.91 2.46 7.45
C TRP A 169 -3.83 1.05 6.83
N ALA A 170 -4.13 0.05 7.64
CA ALA A 170 -4.35 -1.33 7.24
C ALA A 170 -5.63 -1.86 7.93
N PRO A 171 -6.19 -3.01 7.52
CA PRO A 171 -7.36 -3.61 8.15
C PRO A 171 -7.25 -3.65 9.67
N GLY A 172 -8.36 -3.40 10.38
CA GLY A 172 -8.37 -3.27 11.84
C GLY A 172 -7.88 -1.93 12.40
N GLY A 173 -7.26 -1.08 11.56
CA GLY A 173 -6.78 0.26 11.95
C GLY A 173 -7.92 1.17 12.41
N LYS A 174 -7.73 1.82 13.55
CA LYS A 174 -8.65 2.80 14.15
C LYS A 174 -8.22 4.22 13.83
N GLU A 175 -9.00 5.21 14.29
CA GLU A 175 -8.57 6.60 14.25
C GLU A 175 -7.24 6.75 15.00
N ASN A 176 -6.24 7.35 14.34
CA ASN A 176 -4.96 7.70 14.94
C ASN A 176 -4.99 9.19 15.31
N VAL A 177 -5.05 9.49 16.61
CA VAL A 177 -5.02 10.86 17.14
C VAL A 177 -3.65 11.15 17.69
N PHE A 178 -2.96 12.14 17.13
CA PHE A 178 -1.60 12.49 17.56
C PHE A 178 -1.59 13.11 18.96
N GLY A 179 -0.46 13.02 19.63
CA GLY A 179 -0.27 13.58 20.97
C GLY A 179 -0.65 15.06 21.04
N ALA A 180 -1.19 15.49 22.18
CA ALA A 180 -1.54 16.90 22.39
C ALA A 180 -0.31 17.80 22.17
N GLY A 181 -0.50 18.95 21.54
CA GLY A 181 0.58 19.89 21.21
C GLY A 181 1.35 19.55 19.94
N PHE A 182 0.96 18.52 19.19
CA PHE A 182 1.64 18.09 17.97
C PHE A 182 0.69 17.95 16.78
N GLY A 183 1.23 18.17 15.56
CA GLY A 183 0.51 17.92 14.32
C GLY A 183 1.45 17.85 13.13
N VAL A 184 1.00 17.23 12.04
CA VAL A 184 1.73 17.22 10.77
C VAL A 184 1.39 18.51 10.01
N PRO A 185 2.37 19.35 9.66
CA PRO A 185 2.09 20.63 9.03
C PRO A 185 1.54 20.45 7.61
N MET A 186 0.54 21.26 7.29
CA MET A 186 -0.10 21.41 5.97
C MET A 186 -0.05 22.87 5.55
N PRO A 187 0.89 23.30 4.71
CA PRO A 187 0.91 24.63 4.12
C PRO A 187 -0.40 24.97 3.37
N ALA A 188 -0.74 26.26 3.26
CA ALA A 188 -1.87 26.69 2.46
C ALA A 188 -1.76 26.20 1.02
N GLY A 189 -2.84 25.68 0.44
CA GLY A 189 -2.86 25.12 -0.92
C GLY A 189 -2.22 23.73 -1.04
N SER A 190 -1.80 23.11 0.07
CA SER A 190 -1.41 21.69 0.05
C SER A 190 -2.59 20.80 -0.32
N GLN A 191 -2.34 19.76 -1.09
CA GLN A 191 -3.30 18.70 -1.38
C GLN A 191 -2.86 17.37 -0.76
N ILE A 192 -3.67 16.35 -0.94
CA ILE A 192 -3.44 15.02 -0.38
C ILE A 192 -3.49 14.00 -1.50
N VAL A 193 -2.49 13.14 -1.56
CA VAL A 193 -2.59 11.90 -2.34
C VAL A 193 -3.06 10.80 -1.40
N ILE A 194 -4.15 10.16 -1.77
CA ILE A 194 -4.64 8.93 -1.16
C ILE A 194 -4.12 7.78 -2.02
N GLN A 195 -3.05 7.11 -1.56
CA GLN A 195 -2.61 5.88 -2.19
C GLN A 195 -3.45 4.72 -1.65
N MET A 196 -4.10 4.03 -2.55
CA MET A 196 -4.90 2.84 -2.25
C MET A 196 -4.20 1.60 -2.79
N HIS A 197 -4.10 0.58 -1.96
CA HIS A 197 -3.79 -0.78 -2.38
C HIS A 197 -5.05 -1.62 -2.25
N TYR A 198 -5.53 -2.09 -3.37
CA TYR A 198 -6.64 -3.03 -3.45
C TYR A 198 -6.10 -4.44 -3.67
N ASN A 199 -6.65 -5.43 -2.96
CA ASN A 199 -6.42 -6.85 -3.21
C ASN A 199 -7.74 -7.52 -3.63
N LEU A 200 -7.78 -8.03 -4.86
CA LEU A 200 -9.01 -8.53 -5.47
C LEU A 200 -9.25 -10.03 -5.23
N ARG A 201 -8.43 -10.72 -4.46
CA ARG A 201 -8.57 -12.17 -4.20
C ARG A 201 -9.88 -12.53 -3.50
N ALA A 202 -10.39 -11.65 -2.66
CA ALA A 202 -11.66 -11.85 -1.95
C ALA A 202 -12.87 -11.35 -2.74
N ALA A 203 -12.68 -10.70 -3.89
CA ALA A 203 -13.77 -10.26 -4.76
C ALA A 203 -14.43 -11.47 -5.45
N THR A 204 -15.45 -12.03 -4.86
CA THR A 204 -16.09 -13.28 -5.32
C THR A 204 -17.15 -13.06 -6.39
N ASN A 205 -17.70 -11.86 -6.51
CA ASN A 205 -18.82 -11.57 -7.43
C ASN A 205 -18.73 -10.14 -8.01
N GLY A 206 -18.65 -10.05 -9.33
CA GLY A 206 -18.78 -8.80 -10.06
C GLY A 206 -17.52 -7.92 -10.04
N ARG A 207 -17.66 -6.66 -10.48
CA ARG A 207 -16.63 -5.63 -10.38
C ARG A 207 -16.77 -4.93 -9.02
N PRO A 208 -15.79 -5.07 -8.11
CA PRO A 208 -15.86 -4.39 -6.84
C PRO A 208 -15.81 -2.87 -7.06
N GLN A 209 -16.51 -2.14 -6.20
CA GLN A 209 -16.49 -0.66 -6.18
C GLN A 209 -15.99 -0.20 -4.83
N ASP A 210 -15.30 0.94 -4.80
CA ASP A 210 -14.78 1.56 -3.59
C ASP A 210 -14.99 3.08 -3.62
N ASP A 211 -15.44 3.63 -2.49
CA ASP A 211 -15.61 5.05 -2.23
C ASP A 211 -14.91 5.46 -0.92
N THR A 212 -13.80 4.84 -0.59
CA THR A 212 -13.03 5.11 0.63
C THR A 212 -12.88 6.58 0.93
N HIS A 213 -13.17 6.95 2.17
CA HIS A 213 -13.02 8.30 2.69
C HIS A 213 -11.96 8.35 3.81
N VAL A 214 -11.40 9.52 4.00
CA VAL A 214 -10.49 9.81 5.09
C VAL A 214 -10.96 11.04 5.84
N ARG A 215 -11.21 10.89 7.13
CA ARG A 215 -11.53 11.99 8.03
C ARG A 215 -10.27 12.44 8.75
N LEU A 216 -9.95 13.72 8.58
CA LEU A 216 -8.80 14.37 9.20
C LEU A 216 -9.29 15.23 10.37
N ARG A 217 -8.55 15.20 11.48
CA ARG A 217 -8.58 16.27 12.47
C ARG A 217 -7.60 17.34 12.03
N VAL A 218 -8.07 18.55 11.85
CA VAL A 218 -7.25 19.69 11.43
C VAL A 218 -7.32 20.80 12.46
N SER A 219 -6.20 21.48 12.69
CA SER A 219 -6.10 22.60 13.62
C SER A 219 -5.36 23.77 12.97
N ALA A 220 -5.87 24.96 13.14
CA ALA A 220 -5.22 26.22 12.78
C ALA A 220 -4.33 26.79 13.90
N ASP A 221 -4.05 26.02 14.96
CA ASP A 221 -3.23 26.47 16.07
C ASP A 221 -1.74 26.52 15.69
N PRO A 222 -1.13 27.70 15.54
CA PRO A 222 0.27 27.83 15.15
C PRO A 222 1.27 27.43 16.25
N SER A 223 0.79 27.18 17.47
CA SER A 223 1.63 26.75 18.59
C SER A 223 1.95 25.24 18.58
N LEU A 224 1.32 24.47 17.70
CA LEU A 224 1.58 23.05 17.57
C LEU A 224 3.02 22.78 17.07
N ALA A 225 3.70 21.85 17.72
CA ALA A 225 5.00 21.38 17.28
C ALA A 225 4.85 20.43 16.08
N PRO A 226 5.69 20.59 15.04
CA PRO A 226 5.61 19.77 13.84
C PRO A 226 5.97 18.32 14.09
N LEU A 227 5.19 17.40 13.52
CA LEU A 227 5.54 15.99 13.37
C LEU A 227 6.04 15.73 11.95
N SER A 228 6.97 14.77 11.86
CA SER A 228 7.48 14.21 10.61
C SER A 228 7.48 12.69 10.69
N THR A 229 7.47 12.05 9.53
CA THR A 229 7.63 10.59 9.42
C THR A 229 9.03 10.27 8.91
N MET A 230 9.79 9.46 9.67
CA MET A 230 11.06 8.89 9.24
C MET A 230 10.86 7.42 8.89
N LEU A 231 11.34 7.02 7.70
CA LEU A 231 11.25 5.66 7.18
C LEU A 231 12.59 4.93 7.35
N LEU A 232 12.51 3.71 7.83
CA LEU A 232 13.64 2.82 8.05
C LEU A 232 13.47 1.54 7.21
N PRO A 233 13.65 1.60 5.89
CA PRO A 233 13.61 0.40 5.06
C PRO A 233 14.87 -0.44 5.25
N ALA A 234 14.71 -1.78 5.20
CA ALA A 234 15.82 -2.73 5.12
C ALA A 234 15.61 -3.68 3.93
N PRO A 235 16.69 -4.27 3.38
CA PRO A 235 16.55 -5.23 2.29
C PRO A 235 15.70 -6.43 2.72
N VAL A 236 15.13 -7.12 1.74
CA VAL A 236 14.57 -8.46 1.90
C VAL A 236 15.32 -9.40 0.94
N GLU A 237 15.90 -10.46 1.47
CA GLU A 237 16.67 -11.46 0.71
C GLU A 237 16.35 -12.84 1.29
N LEU A 238 15.12 -13.32 1.07
CA LEU A 238 14.60 -14.56 1.63
C LEU A 238 14.64 -15.68 0.58
N PRO A 239 15.55 -16.66 0.69
CA PRO A 239 15.64 -17.76 -0.26
C PRO A 239 14.46 -18.73 -0.14
N CYS A 240 14.23 -19.51 -1.19
CA CYS A 240 13.34 -20.66 -1.10
C CYS A 240 13.78 -21.59 0.05
N PRO A 241 12.83 -22.24 0.75
CA PRO A 241 13.17 -23.24 1.76
C PRO A 241 14.05 -24.37 1.20
N ALA A 242 14.86 -25.00 2.05
CA ALA A 242 15.68 -26.14 1.65
C ALA A 242 14.83 -27.27 1.04
N GLY A 243 15.25 -27.78 -0.11
CA GLY A 243 14.53 -28.81 -0.85
C GLY A 243 13.39 -28.31 -1.74
N VAL A 244 13.06 -27.02 -1.69
CA VAL A 244 12.09 -26.39 -2.58
C VAL A 244 12.81 -25.76 -3.76
N SER A 245 12.34 -26.03 -4.99
CA SER A 245 12.92 -25.51 -6.23
C SER A 245 11.86 -25.00 -7.18
N GLY A 246 12.25 -24.10 -8.07
CA GLY A 246 11.40 -23.53 -9.10
C GLY A 246 12.12 -22.40 -9.84
N PRO A 247 11.62 -21.96 -11.01
CA PRO A 247 12.28 -20.90 -11.79
C PRO A 247 12.49 -19.61 -11.01
N LEU A 248 11.54 -19.24 -10.13
CA LEU A 248 11.63 -18.04 -9.31
C LEU A 248 12.42 -18.23 -8.00
N CYS A 249 12.97 -19.44 -7.72
CA CYS A 249 13.91 -19.63 -6.62
C CYS A 249 15.32 -19.11 -6.96
N ASP A 250 15.59 -18.81 -8.24
CA ASP A 250 16.74 -17.99 -8.63
C ASP A 250 16.47 -16.52 -8.27
N ARG A 251 17.41 -15.86 -7.59
CA ARG A 251 17.27 -14.50 -7.14
C ARG A 251 17.08 -13.50 -8.30
N ASN A 252 17.87 -13.66 -9.36
CA ASN A 252 17.82 -12.73 -10.49
C ASN A 252 16.48 -12.86 -11.23
N ALA A 253 15.98 -14.09 -11.38
CA ALA A 253 14.65 -14.34 -11.93
C ALA A 253 13.56 -13.72 -11.05
N ALA A 254 13.68 -13.79 -9.73
CA ALA A 254 12.75 -13.16 -8.79
C ALA A 254 12.77 -11.63 -8.87
N VAL A 255 13.95 -11.01 -8.97
CA VAL A 255 14.10 -9.56 -9.19
C VAL A 255 13.49 -9.15 -10.53
N ALA A 256 13.78 -9.91 -11.62
CA ALA A 256 13.19 -9.62 -12.93
C ALA A 256 11.66 -9.72 -12.91
N ASP A 257 11.09 -10.65 -12.13
CA ASP A 257 9.64 -10.77 -11.97
C ASP A 257 9.04 -9.56 -11.23
N VAL A 258 9.71 -9.06 -10.19
CA VAL A 258 9.29 -7.84 -9.49
C VAL A 258 9.35 -6.64 -10.43
N VAL A 259 10.42 -6.49 -11.22
CA VAL A 259 10.55 -5.43 -12.24
C VAL A 259 9.43 -5.53 -13.28
N ARG A 260 9.14 -6.73 -13.77
CA ARG A 260 8.06 -6.95 -14.74
C ARG A 260 6.69 -6.52 -14.20
N ARG A 261 6.43 -6.75 -12.91
CA ARG A 261 5.13 -6.44 -12.26
C ARG A 261 5.00 -4.99 -11.84
N PHE A 262 6.08 -4.37 -11.36
CA PHE A 262 6.05 -3.06 -10.72
C PHE A 262 6.99 -2.02 -11.38
N GLY A 263 7.56 -2.35 -12.51
CA GLY A 263 8.43 -1.46 -13.29
C GLY A 263 9.87 -1.37 -12.77
N GLU A 264 10.72 -0.68 -13.52
CA GLU A 264 12.16 -0.51 -13.26
C GLU A 264 12.48 0.13 -11.90
N GLY A 265 11.56 0.92 -11.35
CA GLY A 265 11.69 1.54 -10.03
C GLY A 265 11.89 0.50 -8.94
N SER A 266 11.18 -0.62 -8.98
CA SER A 266 11.24 -1.69 -7.98
C SER A 266 12.62 -2.36 -7.97
N GLY A 267 13.21 -2.61 -9.14
CA GLY A 267 14.59 -3.15 -9.24
C GLY A 267 15.62 -2.20 -8.65
N ARG A 268 15.47 -0.88 -8.90
CA ARG A 268 16.33 0.14 -8.26
C ARG A 268 16.15 0.18 -6.74
N THR A 269 14.95 -0.03 -6.24
CA THR A 269 14.69 -0.14 -4.79
C THR A 269 15.41 -1.33 -4.19
N VAL A 270 15.30 -2.53 -4.79
CA VAL A 270 16.02 -3.73 -4.32
C VAL A 270 17.53 -3.50 -4.23
N ALA A 271 18.15 -2.95 -5.27
CA ALA A 271 19.58 -2.65 -5.29
C ALA A 271 19.94 -1.50 -4.31
N GLY A 272 19.15 -0.44 -4.30
CA GLY A 272 19.36 0.74 -3.46
C GLY A 272 19.31 0.44 -1.98
N LEU A 273 18.44 -0.47 -1.53
CA LEU A 273 18.37 -0.90 -0.15
C LEU A 273 19.62 -1.66 0.29
N GLN A 274 20.23 -2.47 -0.58
CA GLN A 274 21.52 -3.11 -0.28
C GLN A 274 22.59 -2.03 -0.05
N LEU A 275 22.70 -1.07 -0.95
CA LEU A 275 23.67 0.03 -0.80
C LEU A 275 23.41 0.87 0.45
N LEU A 276 22.15 1.24 0.71
CA LEU A 276 21.76 2.03 1.87
C LEU A 276 22.17 1.36 3.19
N CYS A 277 22.06 0.04 3.24
CA CYS A 277 22.29 -0.76 4.45
C CYS A 277 23.72 -1.36 4.52
N GLY A 278 24.61 -0.95 3.63
CA GLY A 278 26.01 -1.39 3.61
C GLY A 278 26.21 -2.82 3.11
N GLY A 279 25.22 -3.36 2.39
CA GLY A 279 25.28 -4.68 1.76
C GLY A 279 25.85 -4.64 0.34
N ASP A 280 26.04 -5.82 -0.23
CA ASP A 280 26.45 -6.02 -1.62
C ASP A 280 25.19 -6.26 -2.49
N PHE A 281 24.93 -5.39 -3.47
CA PHE A 281 23.77 -5.52 -4.35
C PHE A 281 23.97 -6.57 -5.47
N VAL A 282 25.22 -6.99 -5.73
CA VAL A 282 25.55 -8.03 -6.70
C VAL A 282 25.44 -9.42 -6.07
N ALA A 283 25.99 -9.57 -4.84
CA ALA A 283 26.00 -10.80 -4.08
C ALA A 283 25.45 -10.57 -2.65
N PRO A 284 24.15 -10.21 -2.52
CA PRO A 284 23.58 -9.90 -1.22
C PRO A 284 23.55 -11.13 -0.31
N LYS A 285 23.72 -10.89 0.99
CA LYS A 285 23.62 -11.93 2.00
C LYS A 285 22.15 -12.32 2.17
N SER A 286 21.80 -13.53 1.72
CA SER A 286 20.47 -14.10 1.92
C SER A 286 20.27 -14.63 3.34
N GLY A 287 19.00 -14.68 3.79
CA GLY A 287 18.63 -15.26 5.07
C GLY A 287 17.26 -14.84 5.53
N VAL A 288 16.78 -15.45 6.59
CA VAL A 288 15.47 -15.18 7.17
C VAL A 288 15.43 -13.85 7.94
N THR A 289 16.59 -13.34 8.35
CA THR A 289 16.69 -12.07 9.10
C THR A 289 17.52 -11.05 8.33
N GLN A 290 16.97 -9.88 8.14
CA GLN A 290 17.62 -8.74 7.51
C GLN A 290 17.54 -7.52 8.44
N SER A 291 18.55 -6.65 8.35
CA SER A 291 18.58 -5.42 9.13
C SER A 291 19.23 -4.27 8.37
N CYS A 292 18.90 -3.06 8.79
CA CYS A 292 19.50 -1.85 8.28
C CYS A 292 19.78 -0.87 9.42
N VAL A 293 20.98 -0.33 9.45
CA VAL A 293 21.38 0.73 10.38
C VAL A 293 21.32 2.07 9.67
N ARG A 294 20.54 3.00 10.19
CA ARG A 294 20.45 4.36 9.71
C ARG A 294 21.08 5.31 10.70
N TYR A 295 21.91 6.25 10.20
CA TYR A 295 22.46 7.35 10.98
C TYR A 295 21.48 8.51 11.02
N VAL A 296 21.24 9.05 12.20
CA VAL A 296 20.45 10.26 12.42
C VAL A 296 21.29 11.46 11.96
N ARG A 297 20.76 12.23 11.00
CA ARG A 297 21.50 13.37 10.39
C ARG A 297 21.29 14.68 11.14
N ALA A 298 20.17 14.84 11.81
CA ALA A 298 19.83 16.01 12.63
C ALA A 298 19.15 15.57 13.92
N PRO A 299 19.18 16.34 14.99
CA PRO A 299 18.48 16.00 16.23
C PRO A 299 16.99 15.81 15.98
N VAL A 300 16.44 14.69 16.49
CA VAL A 300 15.01 14.36 16.42
C VAL A 300 14.58 13.66 17.71
N THR A 301 13.29 13.67 18.00
CA THR A 301 12.71 12.89 19.11
C THR A 301 11.70 11.91 18.55
N ILE A 302 11.93 10.59 18.73
CA ILE A 302 10.97 9.56 18.34
C ILE A 302 9.82 9.57 19.35
N ARG A 303 8.57 9.68 18.85
CA ARG A 303 7.36 9.74 19.66
C ARG A 303 6.46 8.53 19.50
N ALA A 304 6.45 7.93 18.31
CA ALA A 304 5.73 6.70 18.03
C ALA A 304 6.50 5.89 16.99
N ALA A 305 6.22 4.59 16.93
CA ALA A 305 6.82 3.70 15.96
C ALA A 305 5.78 2.68 15.44
N ALA A 306 5.95 2.28 14.18
CA ALA A 306 5.25 1.17 13.57
C ALA A 306 6.22 0.27 12.80
N GLY A 307 5.79 -0.95 12.55
CA GLY A 307 6.44 -1.86 11.62
C GLY A 307 5.53 -2.13 10.43
N HIS A 308 6.14 -2.42 9.29
CA HIS A 308 5.42 -2.90 8.12
C HIS A 308 6.19 -4.05 7.46
N MET A 309 5.52 -5.16 7.33
CA MET A 309 5.94 -6.37 6.61
C MET A 309 4.73 -6.95 5.89
N HIS A 310 4.96 -7.89 4.98
CA HIS A 310 3.85 -8.61 4.35
C HIS A 310 3.58 -9.97 5.01
N LEU A 311 3.05 -10.92 4.24
CA LEU A 311 2.50 -12.19 4.74
C LEU A 311 3.55 -13.17 5.28
N LEU A 312 4.82 -13.06 4.86
CA LEU A 312 5.90 -13.92 5.36
C LEU A 312 6.64 -13.31 6.55
N GLY A 313 6.24 -12.11 6.99
CA GLY A 313 6.75 -11.51 8.21
C GLY A 313 6.51 -12.40 9.42
N SER A 314 7.48 -12.47 10.33
CA SER A 314 7.33 -13.18 11.61
C SER A 314 7.69 -12.32 12.80
N LYS A 315 8.62 -11.36 12.63
CA LYS A 315 9.06 -10.47 13.70
C LYS A 315 9.64 -9.18 13.13
N ILE A 316 9.38 -8.05 13.79
CA ILE A 316 10.06 -6.78 13.50
C ILE A 316 10.49 -6.08 14.81
N ARG A 317 11.71 -5.52 14.79
CA ARG A 317 12.28 -4.81 15.92
C ARG A 317 12.98 -3.53 15.48
N ILE A 318 12.84 -2.47 16.26
CA ILE A 318 13.54 -1.18 16.04
C ILE A 318 14.27 -0.82 17.32
N VAL A 319 15.57 -0.53 17.20
CA VAL A 319 16.45 -0.19 18.33
C VAL A 319 17.25 1.06 17.99
N ALA A 320 17.24 2.02 18.88
CA ALA A 320 18.12 3.19 18.80
C ALA A 320 19.45 2.89 19.51
N ASN A 321 20.57 3.32 18.89
CA ASN A 321 21.94 3.16 19.39
C ASN A 321 22.29 1.72 19.81
N ALA A 322 21.85 0.74 19.00
CA ALA A 322 22.06 -0.68 19.27
C ALA A 322 23.53 -1.01 19.58
N GLY A 323 23.77 -1.86 20.61
CA GLY A 323 25.10 -2.30 21.02
C GLY A 323 25.90 -1.24 21.78
N THR A 324 25.32 -0.11 22.18
CA THR A 324 25.98 0.94 22.96
C THR A 324 25.36 1.09 24.35
N SER A 325 26.02 1.82 25.24
CA SER A 325 25.45 2.18 26.57
C SER A 325 24.19 3.07 26.47
N ARG A 326 23.91 3.63 25.30
CA ARG A 326 22.73 4.46 25.01
C ARG A 326 21.63 3.70 24.26
N GLU A 327 21.74 2.38 24.21
CA GLU A 327 20.73 1.55 23.54
C GLU A 327 19.33 1.80 24.13
N ARG A 328 18.34 1.95 23.24
CA ARG A 328 16.91 2.06 23.59
C ARG A 328 16.08 1.21 22.63
N LEU A 329 15.26 0.34 23.21
CA LEU A 329 14.22 -0.34 22.45
C LEU A 329 13.13 0.66 22.05
N VAL A 330 12.85 0.77 20.76
CA VAL A 330 11.83 1.67 20.20
C VAL A 330 10.56 0.89 19.86
N LEU A 331 10.72 -0.28 19.22
CA LEU A 331 9.60 -1.18 18.87
C LEU A 331 10.08 -2.62 18.96
N ASP A 332 9.25 -3.50 19.53
CA ASP A 332 9.44 -4.95 19.47
C ASP A 332 8.09 -5.62 19.22
N ILE A 333 7.93 -6.22 18.03
CA ILE A 333 6.78 -7.04 17.65
C ILE A 333 7.32 -8.46 17.47
N PRO A 334 7.29 -9.28 18.55
CA PRO A 334 7.88 -10.62 18.54
C PRO A 334 7.08 -11.64 17.72
N VAL A 335 5.80 -11.36 17.48
CA VAL A 335 4.91 -12.14 16.60
C VAL A 335 4.21 -11.14 15.69
N TRP A 336 4.56 -11.22 14.39
CA TRP A 336 3.97 -10.35 13.39
C TRP A 336 2.52 -10.73 13.12
N ASP A 337 1.66 -9.73 13.13
CA ASP A 337 0.25 -9.82 12.73
C ASP A 337 0.02 -8.89 11.54
N PHE A 338 -0.17 -9.49 10.35
CA PHE A 338 -0.35 -8.76 9.10
C PHE A 338 -1.61 -7.88 9.10
N ASP A 339 -2.64 -8.29 9.84
CA ASP A 339 -3.92 -7.58 9.91
C ASP A 339 -3.97 -6.53 11.03
N ASN A 340 -2.83 -6.30 11.74
CA ASN A 340 -2.77 -5.34 12.85
C ASN A 340 -1.45 -4.55 12.84
N GLN A 341 -1.36 -3.54 11.99
CA GLN A 341 -0.14 -2.74 11.73
C GLN A 341 -0.25 -1.30 12.26
N SER A 342 -0.74 -1.12 13.45
CA SER A 342 -0.93 0.21 14.04
C SER A 342 0.36 0.83 14.57
N ALA A 343 0.48 2.16 14.47
CA ALA A 343 1.55 2.89 15.15
C ALA A 343 1.34 2.87 16.68
N VAL A 344 2.40 2.58 17.40
CA VAL A 344 2.43 2.52 18.87
C VAL A 344 3.11 3.79 19.41
N PRO A 345 2.38 4.66 20.14
CA PRO A 345 3.00 5.76 20.86
C PRO A 345 4.02 5.25 21.90
N LEU A 346 5.17 5.90 21.97
CA LEU A 346 6.17 5.58 23.00
C LEU A 346 5.75 6.20 24.34
N ALA A 347 5.72 5.39 25.40
CA ALA A 347 5.46 5.88 26.74
C ALA A 347 6.49 6.95 27.19
N THR A 348 7.74 6.78 26.75
CA THR A 348 8.81 7.77 26.91
C THR A 348 9.41 8.07 25.55
N PRO A 349 9.29 9.31 25.04
CA PRO A 349 9.93 9.71 23.80
C PRO A 349 11.45 9.50 23.84
N VAL A 350 12.04 9.13 22.71
CA VAL A 350 13.47 8.84 22.60
C VAL A 350 14.18 9.96 21.85
N PRO A 351 14.91 10.87 22.53
CA PRO A 351 15.68 11.91 21.86
C PRO A 351 16.97 11.33 21.27
N LEU A 352 17.24 11.70 20.04
CA LEU A 352 18.44 11.31 19.27
C LEU A 352 19.18 12.55 18.79
N LYS A 353 20.50 12.46 18.71
CA LYS A 353 21.41 13.50 18.18
C LYS A 353 21.90 13.10 16.79
N ALA A 354 22.43 14.06 16.08
CA ALA A 354 23.21 13.77 14.87
C ALA A 354 24.34 12.77 15.19
N GLY A 355 24.48 11.74 14.38
CA GLY A 355 25.43 10.64 14.56
C GLY A 355 24.91 9.47 15.40
N ASP A 356 23.78 9.59 16.11
CA ASP A 356 23.10 8.44 16.69
C ASP A 356 22.58 7.50 15.60
N THR A 357 22.27 6.27 15.96
CA THR A 357 21.79 5.26 15.00
C THR A 357 20.40 4.76 15.34
N VAL A 358 19.67 4.34 14.32
CA VAL A 358 18.45 3.54 14.48
C VAL A 358 18.55 2.32 13.59
N THR A 359 18.34 1.15 14.18
CA THR A 359 18.41 -0.14 13.48
C THR A 359 17.02 -0.74 13.40
N VAL A 360 16.56 -1.06 12.19
CA VAL A 360 15.40 -1.93 11.97
C VAL A 360 15.89 -3.33 11.66
N THR A 361 15.21 -4.34 12.21
CA THR A 361 15.49 -5.76 11.95
C THR A 361 14.16 -6.49 11.74
N CYS A 362 14.03 -7.18 10.61
CA CYS A 362 12.90 -8.03 10.29
C CYS A 362 13.34 -9.49 10.21
N THR A 363 12.47 -10.38 10.66
CA THR A 363 12.60 -11.82 10.48
C THR A 363 11.40 -12.32 9.69
N HIS A 364 11.63 -13.15 8.69
CA HIS A 364 10.63 -13.73 7.80
C HIS A 364 10.60 -15.25 7.95
N ASP A 365 9.46 -15.87 7.65
CA ASP A 365 9.29 -17.32 7.61
C ASP A 365 8.81 -17.75 6.22
N ALA A 366 9.74 -18.24 5.39
CA ALA A 366 9.43 -18.71 4.04
C ALA A 366 8.45 -19.90 4.03
N THR A 367 8.33 -20.67 5.14
CA THR A 367 7.42 -21.81 5.23
C THR A 367 5.93 -21.38 5.29
N LEU A 368 5.66 -20.11 5.60
CA LEU A 368 4.30 -19.57 5.58
C LEU A 368 3.70 -19.59 4.16
N ARG A 369 4.53 -19.60 3.10
CA ARG A 369 4.05 -19.64 1.73
C ARG A 369 3.14 -20.84 1.44
N ASP A 370 3.45 -22.00 2.03
CA ASP A 370 2.67 -23.23 1.84
C ASP A 370 1.48 -23.33 2.82
N LYS A 371 1.52 -22.56 3.91
CA LYS A 371 0.53 -22.61 4.99
C LYS A 371 -0.60 -21.60 4.82
N LEU A 372 -0.26 -20.40 4.34
CA LEU A 372 -1.22 -19.31 4.24
C LEU A 372 -2.13 -19.47 3.01
N PRO A 373 -3.47 -19.41 3.17
CA PRO A 373 -4.42 -19.53 2.06
C PRO A 373 -4.15 -18.54 0.93
N ALA A 374 -3.71 -17.33 1.27
CA ALA A 374 -3.40 -16.28 0.31
C ALA A 374 -2.19 -16.60 -0.59
N LEU A 375 -1.28 -17.47 -0.16
CA LEU A 375 -0.05 -17.83 -0.87
C LEU A 375 -0.08 -19.26 -1.43
N LYS A 376 -1.04 -20.08 -0.95
CA LYS A 376 -1.16 -21.48 -1.35
C LYS A 376 -1.39 -21.63 -2.84
N GLY A 377 -0.62 -22.50 -3.48
CA GLY A 377 -0.70 -22.77 -4.92
C GLY A 377 0.05 -21.76 -5.79
N LEU A 378 0.65 -20.72 -5.20
CA LEU A 378 1.59 -19.88 -5.94
C LEU A 378 2.94 -20.58 -6.10
N PRO A 379 3.65 -20.37 -7.23
CA PRO A 379 4.96 -20.97 -7.43
C PRO A 379 5.95 -20.55 -6.34
N PRO A 380 6.85 -21.48 -5.94
CA PRO A 380 7.91 -21.14 -5.00
C PRO A 380 8.82 -20.07 -5.59
N ARG A 381 9.30 -19.17 -4.73
CA ARG A 381 10.15 -18.07 -5.17
C ARG A 381 11.12 -17.62 -4.09
N TYR A 382 12.27 -17.14 -4.53
CA TYR A 382 13.11 -16.24 -3.76
C TYR A 382 12.34 -14.94 -3.57
N VAL A 383 12.29 -14.41 -2.34
CA VAL A 383 11.53 -13.20 -2.05
C VAL A 383 12.52 -12.06 -1.82
N VAL A 384 12.36 -11.01 -2.63
CA VAL A 384 13.05 -9.74 -2.49
C VAL A 384 12.05 -8.66 -2.07
N TRP A 385 12.53 -7.46 -1.74
CA TRP A 385 11.65 -6.31 -1.54
C TRP A 385 10.72 -6.13 -2.73
N GLY A 386 9.43 -6.00 -2.47
CA GLY A 386 8.43 -5.80 -3.52
C GLY A 386 7.11 -5.31 -2.97
N GLU A 387 6.34 -4.65 -3.82
CA GLU A 387 5.11 -3.97 -3.45
C GLU A 387 3.90 -4.91 -3.30
N GLY A 388 3.90 -6.06 -3.97
CA GLY A 388 2.74 -6.97 -3.94
C GLY A 388 2.58 -7.67 -2.60
N THR A 389 1.33 -7.94 -2.22
CA THR A 389 0.99 -8.71 -0.99
C THR A 389 1.74 -10.05 -0.89
N THR A 390 2.11 -10.64 -2.03
CA THR A 390 2.83 -11.92 -2.12
C THR A 390 4.36 -11.77 -2.18
N ASP A 391 4.86 -10.54 -2.24
CA ASP A 391 6.27 -10.16 -2.05
C ASP A 391 6.51 -9.87 -0.56
N GLU A 392 7.59 -9.18 -0.19
CA GLU A 392 7.86 -8.81 1.19
C GLU A 392 8.44 -7.40 1.31
N MET A 393 8.22 -6.83 2.49
CA MET A 393 8.87 -5.60 2.95
C MET A 393 9.49 -5.79 4.33
N CYS A 394 10.47 -4.95 4.64
CA CYS A 394 10.97 -4.72 5.98
C CYS A 394 11.06 -3.21 6.19
N LEU A 395 10.07 -2.62 6.83
CA LEU A 395 9.98 -1.17 6.95
C LEU A 395 9.64 -0.77 8.39
N GLY A 396 10.55 -0.09 9.05
CA GLY A 396 10.26 0.66 10.27
C GLY A 396 9.72 2.04 9.92
N ILE A 397 8.74 2.51 10.67
CA ILE A 397 8.10 3.83 10.51
C ILE A 397 8.17 4.54 11.86
N LEU A 398 8.82 5.70 11.90
CA LEU A 398 8.94 6.50 13.11
C LEU A 398 8.20 7.82 12.93
N ILE A 399 7.40 8.19 13.92
CA ILE A 399 6.84 9.52 14.03
C ILE A 399 7.76 10.33 14.94
N THR A 400 8.30 11.41 14.43
CA THR A 400 9.33 12.23 15.06
C THR A 400 8.89 13.69 15.20
N SER A 401 9.55 14.41 16.12
CA SER A 401 9.41 15.86 16.28
C SER A 401 10.75 16.52 16.56
#